data_a7abdfa1ef206644db16f95827af5b20
#
_entry.id   a7abdfa1ef206644db16f95827af5b20
#
_cell.length_a   1.000
_cell.length_b   1.000
_cell.length_c   1.000
_cell.angle_alpha   90.00
_cell.angle_beta   90.00
_cell.angle_gamma   90.00
#
_symmetry.space_group_name_H-M   'P 1'
#
loop_
_entity.id
_entity.type
_entity.pdbx_description
1 polymer ?
#
loop_
_entity_poly.entity_id
_entity_poly.type
_entity_poly.pdbx_seq_one_letter_code
_entity_poly.pdbx_strand_id
1 'polypeptide(L)'
;MPGLYEQLFYDRLKCTSPKKVAELLQDSLTTEWLSCTELRVLDLGAGNGMMAERLRNLGVARVVGVDIIPEARDAAFRDRPTAYDDYLVADFVNLPADKRELLAEWRFDCLTSVAALGFGDIPPMAFMTALQLIQKNGWVAFNIKETFLDHSDVSGFSRFIRELIFSEFLDVYRLELYTHRLSMEGVPLKYYALVGRIVSQIPPDFLKAIEIESA
;
A
#
# COMPACT_ATOMS: atom_id res chain seq x y z
N MET A 1 23.60 -5.30 -5.32
CA MET A 1 23.96 -4.88 -6.70
C MET A 1 22.85 -3.95 -7.18
N PRO A 2 23.18 -2.72 -7.62
CA PRO A 2 22.18 -1.80 -8.18
C PRO A 2 21.45 -2.46 -9.36
N GLY A 3 20.13 -2.27 -9.46
CA GLY A 3 19.30 -2.79 -10.54
C GLY A 3 18.98 -4.29 -10.50
N LEU A 4 19.52 -5.07 -9.56
CA LEU A 4 19.23 -6.51 -9.49
C LEU A 4 17.74 -6.79 -9.19
N TYR A 5 17.14 -5.98 -8.33
CA TYR A 5 15.72 -6.09 -7.99
C TYR A 5 14.84 -5.85 -9.22
N GLU A 6 15.13 -4.80 -9.99
CA GLU A 6 14.42 -4.48 -11.23
C GLU A 6 14.57 -5.57 -12.28
N GLN A 7 15.80 -6.04 -12.52
CA GLN A 7 16.07 -7.13 -13.46
C GLN A 7 15.29 -8.40 -13.08
N LEU A 8 15.24 -8.74 -11.79
CA LEU A 8 14.52 -9.93 -11.35
C LEU A 8 13.00 -9.72 -11.44
N PHE A 9 12.46 -8.72 -10.74
CA PHE A 9 11.01 -8.59 -10.57
C PHE A 9 10.31 -7.99 -11.79
N TYR A 10 10.93 -7.05 -12.50
CA TYR A 10 10.31 -6.35 -13.63
C TYR A 10 10.72 -6.93 -14.98
N ASP A 11 12.00 -7.19 -15.21
CA ASP A 11 12.45 -7.71 -16.51
C ASP A 11 12.18 -9.20 -16.65
N ARG A 12 12.49 -10.02 -15.64
CA ARG A 12 12.30 -11.47 -15.70
C ARG A 12 10.91 -11.91 -15.27
N LEU A 13 10.44 -11.49 -14.10
CA LEU A 13 9.16 -11.94 -13.54
C LEU A 13 7.96 -11.09 -14.00
N LYS A 14 8.20 -10.02 -14.77
CA LYS A 14 7.16 -9.17 -15.37
C LYS A 14 6.17 -8.59 -14.36
N CYS A 15 6.67 -8.07 -13.23
CA CYS A 15 5.82 -7.42 -12.24
C CYS A 15 5.12 -6.19 -12.82
N THR A 16 3.79 -6.15 -12.72
CA THR A 16 2.94 -5.08 -13.27
C THR A 16 2.28 -4.23 -12.20
N SER A 17 2.42 -4.59 -10.93
CA SER A 17 1.60 -4.03 -9.84
C SER A 17 1.73 -2.52 -9.61
N PRO A 18 2.92 -1.90 -9.60
CA PRO A 18 3.00 -0.45 -9.45
C PRO A 18 2.26 0.30 -10.55
N LYS A 19 2.37 -0.19 -11.80
CA LYS A 19 1.63 0.38 -12.93
C LYS A 19 0.12 0.19 -12.75
N LYS A 20 -0.32 -1.05 -12.49
CA LYS A 20 -1.75 -1.40 -12.38
C LYS A 20 -2.45 -0.62 -11.27
N VAL A 21 -1.86 -0.57 -10.07
CA VAL A 21 -2.45 0.14 -8.93
C VAL A 21 -2.49 1.65 -9.17
N ALA A 22 -1.43 2.23 -9.75
CA ALA A 22 -1.38 3.64 -10.08
C ALA A 22 -2.43 4.04 -11.12
N GLU A 23 -2.62 3.23 -12.17
CA GLU A 23 -3.66 3.44 -13.19
C GLU A 23 -5.08 3.39 -12.58
N LEU A 24 -5.37 2.38 -11.74
CA LEU A 24 -6.66 2.27 -11.07
C LEU A 24 -6.93 3.43 -10.11
N LEU A 25 -5.92 3.90 -9.38
CA LEU A 25 -6.04 5.08 -8.53
C LEU A 25 -6.37 6.32 -9.38
N GLN A 26 -5.64 6.55 -10.46
CA GLN A 26 -5.87 7.67 -11.37
C GLN A 26 -7.28 7.64 -11.95
N ASP A 27 -7.74 6.47 -12.44
CA ASP A 27 -9.07 6.30 -13.01
C ASP A 27 -10.17 6.56 -11.97
N SER A 28 -9.97 6.11 -10.72
CA SER A 28 -10.90 6.34 -9.62
C SER A 28 -11.00 7.82 -9.28
N LEU A 29 -9.87 8.52 -9.18
CA LEU A 29 -9.82 9.97 -8.94
C LEU A 29 -10.50 10.74 -10.08
N THR A 30 -10.21 10.39 -11.33
CA THR A 30 -10.80 11.04 -12.51
C THR A 30 -12.32 10.88 -12.54
N THR A 31 -12.84 9.72 -12.13
CA THR A 31 -14.28 9.48 -12.01
C THR A 31 -14.95 10.44 -11.00
N GLU A 32 -14.22 10.83 -9.96
CA GLU A 32 -14.67 11.78 -8.93
C GLU A 32 -14.29 13.24 -9.25
N TRP A 33 -13.80 13.53 -10.45
CA TRP A 33 -13.32 14.85 -10.87
C TRP A 33 -12.16 15.39 -10.04
N LEU A 34 -11.35 14.49 -9.45
CA LEU A 34 -10.18 14.80 -8.65
C LEU A 34 -8.88 14.58 -9.44
N SER A 35 -7.80 15.25 -9.00
CA SER A 35 -6.48 15.12 -9.60
C SER A 35 -5.50 14.43 -8.66
N CYS A 36 -4.60 13.62 -9.20
CA CYS A 36 -3.47 13.08 -8.46
C CYS A 36 -2.51 14.16 -7.94
N THR A 37 -2.50 15.35 -8.56
CA THR A 37 -1.53 16.42 -8.27
C THR A 37 -1.67 17.02 -6.86
N GLU A 38 -2.82 16.87 -6.22
CA GLU A 38 -3.08 17.41 -4.89
C GLU A 38 -2.83 16.39 -3.77
N LEU A 39 -2.57 15.13 -4.13
CA LEU A 39 -2.43 14.06 -3.15
C LEU A 39 -1.11 14.16 -2.36
N ARG A 40 -1.23 13.91 -1.07
CA ARG A 40 -0.13 13.57 -0.15
C ARG A 40 -0.24 12.09 0.16
N VAL A 41 0.69 11.30 -0.36
CA VAL A 41 0.64 9.85 -0.34
C VAL A 41 1.59 9.29 0.70
N LEU A 42 1.08 8.39 1.54
CA LEU A 42 1.86 7.47 2.35
C LEU A 42 2.03 6.17 1.57
N ASP A 43 3.27 5.77 1.30
CA ASP A 43 3.59 4.53 0.59
C ASP A 43 4.16 3.51 1.58
N LEU A 44 3.34 2.55 1.99
CA LEU A 44 3.68 1.52 2.98
C LEU A 44 4.28 0.28 2.31
N GLY A 45 5.45 -0.16 2.81
CA GLY A 45 6.26 -1.16 2.12
C GLY A 45 6.89 -0.58 0.86
N ALA A 46 7.41 0.63 0.99
CA ALA A 46 7.88 1.50 -0.09
C ALA A 46 9.01 0.89 -0.94
N GLY A 47 9.79 -0.03 -0.35
CA GLY A 47 10.86 -0.73 -1.02
C GLY A 47 11.86 0.23 -1.69
N ASN A 48 12.25 -0.05 -2.91
CA ASN A 48 13.17 0.77 -3.70
C ASN A 48 12.48 1.90 -4.50
N GLY A 49 11.20 2.20 -4.22
CA GLY A 49 10.50 3.36 -4.77
C GLY A 49 9.79 3.16 -6.11
N MET A 50 9.54 1.94 -6.54
CA MET A 50 8.85 1.67 -7.81
C MET A 50 7.43 2.24 -7.86
N MET A 51 6.69 2.20 -6.74
CA MET A 51 5.35 2.80 -6.67
C MET A 51 5.44 4.34 -6.67
N ALA A 52 6.34 4.90 -5.88
CA ALA A 52 6.55 6.35 -5.83
C ALA A 52 6.93 6.94 -7.20
N GLU A 53 7.76 6.27 -7.98
CA GLU A 53 8.07 6.68 -9.35
C GLU A 53 6.81 6.76 -10.22
N ARG A 54 5.88 5.78 -10.11
CA ARG A 54 4.60 5.83 -10.82
C ARG A 54 3.72 6.98 -10.35
N LEU A 55 3.65 7.22 -9.04
CA LEU A 55 2.91 8.34 -8.47
C LEU A 55 3.46 9.69 -8.96
N ARG A 56 4.80 9.86 -9.00
CA ARG A 56 5.43 11.06 -9.55
C ARG A 56 5.10 11.27 -11.04
N ASN A 57 5.08 10.20 -11.83
CA ASN A 57 4.70 10.27 -13.24
C ASN A 57 3.23 10.67 -13.44
N LEU A 58 2.35 10.46 -12.45
CA LEU A 58 0.99 10.97 -12.40
C LEU A 58 0.88 12.40 -11.85
N GLY A 59 2.01 13.00 -11.47
CA GLY A 59 2.08 14.36 -10.94
C GLY A 59 1.78 14.50 -9.45
N VAL A 60 1.77 13.40 -8.67
CA VAL A 60 1.54 13.46 -7.22
C VAL A 60 2.55 14.40 -6.56
N ALA A 61 2.04 15.38 -5.78
CA ALA A 61 2.85 16.44 -5.22
C ALA A 61 3.75 15.98 -4.08
N ARG A 62 3.24 15.11 -3.21
CA ARG A 62 3.96 14.65 -2.00
C ARG A 62 3.85 13.14 -1.84
N VAL A 63 5.00 12.48 -1.66
CA VAL A 63 5.09 11.04 -1.40
C VAL A 63 6.06 10.80 -0.26
N VAL A 64 5.58 10.17 0.79
CA VAL A 64 6.40 9.71 1.92
C VAL A 64 6.45 8.20 1.92
N GLY A 65 7.65 7.63 1.84
CA GLY A 65 7.87 6.20 1.89
C GLY A 65 8.04 5.70 3.32
N VAL A 66 7.54 4.50 3.57
CA VAL A 66 7.79 3.79 4.84
C VAL A 66 8.14 2.34 4.54
N ASP A 67 9.21 1.88 5.14
CA ASP A 67 9.61 0.47 5.10
C ASP A 67 10.27 0.08 6.44
N ILE A 68 10.27 -1.20 6.76
CA ILE A 68 10.97 -1.70 7.94
C ILE A 68 12.46 -1.96 7.64
N ILE A 69 12.84 -2.04 6.37
CA ILE A 69 14.17 -2.43 5.89
C ILE A 69 14.99 -1.17 5.57
N PRO A 70 16.09 -0.87 6.31
CA PRO A 70 16.95 0.29 6.02
C PRO A 70 17.54 0.27 4.60
N GLU A 71 17.91 -0.91 4.10
CA GLU A 71 18.49 -1.11 2.77
C GLU A 71 17.50 -0.76 1.64
N ALA A 72 16.18 -0.87 1.90
CA ALA A 72 15.15 -0.46 0.97
C ALA A 72 15.18 1.05 0.76
N ARG A 73 15.29 1.83 1.85
CA ARG A 73 15.47 3.28 1.80
C ARG A 73 16.71 3.67 1.02
N ASP A 74 17.85 3.03 1.33
CA ASP A 74 19.13 3.34 0.67
C ASP A 74 19.07 3.01 -0.83
N ALA A 75 18.35 1.94 -1.20
CA ALA A 75 18.10 1.60 -2.60
C ALA A 75 17.18 2.63 -3.28
N ALA A 76 16.12 3.09 -2.60
CA ALA A 76 15.21 4.10 -3.13
C ALA A 76 15.95 5.41 -3.46
N PHE A 77 16.75 5.93 -2.52
CA PHE A 77 17.51 7.17 -2.75
C PHE A 77 18.63 7.00 -3.80
N ARG A 78 19.23 5.83 -3.90
CA ARG A 78 20.23 5.55 -4.93
C ARG A 78 19.62 5.48 -6.33
N ASP A 79 18.51 4.74 -6.48
CA ASP A 79 17.94 4.39 -7.79
C ASP A 79 16.87 5.41 -8.25
N ARG A 80 16.18 6.07 -7.29
CA ARG A 80 15.07 7.03 -7.51
C ARG A 80 15.16 8.22 -6.56
N PRO A 81 16.22 9.06 -6.65
CA PRO A 81 16.53 10.10 -5.67
C PRO A 81 15.45 11.18 -5.50
N THR A 82 14.53 11.29 -6.45
CA THR A 82 13.43 12.29 -6.44
C THR A 82 12.05 11.66 -6.23
N ALA A 83 11.96 10.36 -5.96
CA ALA A 83 10.68 9.67 -5.83
C ALA A 83 9.94 10.04 -4.53
N TYR A 84 10.68 10.20 -3.45
CA TYR A 84 10.12 10.53 -2.13
C TYR A 84 10.52 11.93 -1.66
N ASP A 85 9.61 12.61 -0.97
CA ASP A 85 9.91 13.83 -0.20
C ASP A 85 10.55 13.47 1.14
N ASP A 86 10.13 12.33 1.72
CA ASP A 86 10.72 11.76 2.94
C ASP A 86 10.59 10.23 2.92
N TYR A 87 11.45 9.56 3.67
CA TYR A 87 11.45 8.10 3.76
C TYR A 87 11.79 7.65 5.19
N LEU A 88 10.82 7.08 5.87
CA LEU A 88 10.94 6.65 7.26
C LEU A 88 11.19 5.14 7.34
N VAL A 89 12.27 4.75 8.05
CA VAL A 89 12.48 3.35 8.44
C VAL A 89 11.79 3.13 9.79
N ALA A 90 10.70 2.35 9.79
CA ALA A 90 9.90 2.12 10.99
C ALA A 90 9.09 0.82 10.93
N ASP A 91 8.93 0.20 12.10
CA ASP A 91 7.98 -0.88 12.32
C ASP A 91 6.58 -0.30 12.59
N PHE A 92 5.63 -0.56 11.69
CA PHE A 92 4.26 -0.07 11.81
C PHE A 92 3.38 -0.94 12.72
N VAL A 93 3.83 -2.10 13.14
CA VAL A 93 3.19 -2.88 14.22
C VAL A 93 3.38 -2.16 15.56
N ASN A 94 4.62 -1.66 15.79
CA ASN A 94 5.03 -1.01 17.02
C ASN A 94 5.50 0.44 16.75
N LEU A 95 4.69 1.22 16.01
CA LEU A 95 5.07 2.58 15.63
C LEU A 95 5.17 3.50 16.85
N PRO A 96 6.36 4.05 17.18
CA PRO A 96 6.54 4.96 18.30
C PRO A 96 5.67 6.21 18.18
N ALA A 97 5.23 6.76 19.32
CA ALA A 97 4.31 7.90 19.36
C ALA A 97 4.88 9.14 18.65
N ASP A 98 6.15 9.44 18.86
CA ASP A 98 6.86 10.56 18.20
C ASP A 98 6.89 10.41 16.67
N LYS A 99 7.12 9.21 16.16
CA LYS A 99 7.06 8.93 14.72
C LYS A 99 5.64 8.99 14.17
N ARG A 100 4.66 8.54 14.96
CA ARG A 100 3.24 8.66 14.58
C ARG A 100 2.82 10.13 14.48
N GLU A 101 3.21 10.96 15.43
CA GLU A 101 2.95 12.40 15.43
C GLU A 101 3.59 13.08 14.21
N LEU A 102 4.86 12.78 13.93
CA LEU A 102 5.57 13.29 12.75
C LEU A 102 4.84 12.91 11.44
N LEU A 103 4.40 11.66 11.30
CA LEU A 103 3.66 11.22 10.12
C LEU A 103 2.26 11.87 10.04
N ALA A 104 1.59 12.09 11.18
CA ALA A 104 0.28 12.74 11.21
C ALA A 104 0.32 14.20 10.72
N GLU A 105 1.43 14.91 10.90
CA GLU A 105 1.63 16.29 10.39
C GLU A 105 1.54 16.37 8.86
N TRP A 106 1.86 15.29 8.14
CA TRP A 106 1.73 15.23 6.69
C TRP A 106 0.26 15.27 6.22
N ARG A 107 -0.70 14.86 7.06
CA ARG A 107 -2.13 14.86 6.76
C ARG A 107 -2.41 14.12 5.44
N PHE A 108 -2.01 12.89 5.34
CA PHE A 108 -2.09 12.08 4.12
C PHE A 108 -3.50 11.96 3.57
N ASP A 109 -3.63 12.14 2.26
CA ASP A 109 -4.87 12.02 1.50
C ASP A 109 -4.99 10.65 0.83
N CYS A 110 -3.89 9.89 0.76
CA CYS A 110 -3.86 8.59 0.13
C CYS A 110 -2.84 7.65 0.80
N LEU A 111 -3.22 6.38 0.93
CA LEU A 111 -2.32 5.27 1.25
C LEU A 111 -2.09 4.43 0.00
N THR A 112 -0.83 4.10 -0.29
CA THR A 112 -0.48 3.03 -1.21
C THR A 112 0.26 1.91 -0.49
N SER A 113 0.02 0.65 -0.88
CA SER A 113 0.80 -0.51 -0.45
C SER A 113 0.83 -1.53 -1.58
N VAL A 114 1.98 -1.63 -2.26
CA VAL A 114 2.04 -2.35 -3.53
C VAL A 114 3.15 -3.39 -3.53
N ALA A 115 2.76 -4.63 -3.87
CA ALA A 115 3.63 -5.82 -3.86
C ALA A 115 4.19 -6.17 -2.46
N ALA A 116 3.51 -5.73 -1.40
CA ALA A 116 3.91 -5.87 -0.02
C ALA A 116 2.91 -6.66 0.83
N LEU A 117 1.64 -6.75 0.41
CA LEU A 117 0.61 -7.53 1.10
C LEU A 117 0.47 -8.92 0.45
N GLY A 118 0.61 -9.98 1.26
CA GLY A 118 0.30 -11.31 0.77
C GLY A 118 1.36 -12.39 0.91
N PHE A 119 2.48 -12.10 1.61
CA PHE A 119 3.49 -13.10 1.95
C PHE A 119 3.92 -13.06 3.42
N GLY A 120 3.17 -12.32 4.27
CA GLY A 120 3.52 -12.12 5.68
C GLY A 120 4.51 -10.97 5.90
N ASP A 121 4.85 -10.22 4.85
CA ASP A 121 5.81 -9.10 4.96
C ASP A 121 5.22 -7.92 5.73
N ILE A 122 3.92 -7.62 5.52
CA ILE A 122 3.18 -6.58 6.26
C ILE A 122 1.96 -7.25 6.91
N PRO A 123 1.89 -7.33 8.25
CA PRO A 123 0.74 -7.89 8.94
C PRO A 123 -0.46 -6.92 8.97
N PRO A 124 -1.70 -7.40 9.25
CA PRO A 124 -2.90 -6.56 9.36
C PRO A 124 -2.75 -5.37 10.30
N MET A 125 -2.03 -5.51 11.42
CA MET A 125 -1.78 -4.42 12.37
C MET A 125 -0.98 -3.27 11.74
N ALA A 126 0.09 -3.57 11.00
CA ALA A 126 0.89 -2.55 10.33
C ALA A 126 0.08 -1.81 9.26
N PHE A 127 -0.74 -2.55 8.50
CA PHE A 127 -1.63 -1.95 7.50
C PHE A 127 -2.73 -1.09 8.15
N MET A 128 -3.34 -1.55 9.25
CA MET A 128 -4.29 -0.76 10.03
C MET A 128 -3.67 0.53 10.58
N THR A 129 -2.45 0.46 11.12
CA THR A 129 -1.72 1.64 11.60
C THR A 129 -1.54 2.68 10.48
N ALA A 130 -1.24 2.23 9.26
CA ALA A 130 -1.13 3.12 8.11
C ALA A 130 -2.49 3.72 7.70
N LEU A 131 -3.55 2.91 7.67
CA LEU A 131 -4.91 3.39 7.38
C LEU A 131 -5.37 4.49 8.35
N GLN A 132 -5.01 4.38 9.64
CA GLN A 132 -5.35 5.36 10.67
C GLN A 132 -4.66 6.72 10.49
N LEU A 133 -3.60 6.81 9.69
CA LEU A 133 -2.92 8.06 9.33
C LEU A 133 -3.58 8.79 8.15
N ILE A 134 -4.52 8.13 7.47
CA ILE A 134 -5.20 8.70 6.31
C ILE A 134 -6.38 9.56 6.76
N GLN A 135 -6.48 10.75 6.16
CA GLN A 135 -7.59 11.67 6.44
C GLN A 135 -8.93 11.03 6.10
N LYS A 136 -9.98 11.44 6.80
CA LYS A 136 -11.36 11.08 6.43
C LYS A 136 -11.60 11.46 4.95
N ASN A 137 -12.24 10.59 4.21
CA ASN A 137 -12.44 10.65 2.77
C ASN A 137 -11.16 10.53 1.94
N GLY A 138 -10.03 10.16 2.56
CA GLY A 138 -8.80 9.86 1.85
C GLY A 138 -8.87 8.52 1.11
N TRP A 139 -8.00 8.36 0.13
CA TRP A 139 -7.94 7.21 -0.75
C TRP A 139 -7.05 6.11 -0.21
N VAL A 140 -7.34 4.90 -0.62
CA VAL A 140 -6.50 3.73 -0.36
C VAL A 140 -6.35 2.95 -1.65
N ALA A 141 -5.12 2.66 -2.06
CA ALA A 141 -4.83 1.88 -3.26
C ALA A 141 -3.76 0.84 -2.95
N PHE A 142 -4.12 -0.42 -3.03
CA PHE A 142 -3.20 -1.52 -2.71
C PHE A 142 -3.46 -2.75 -3.57
N ASN A 143 -2.53 -3.68 -3.56
CA ASN A 143 -2.78 -5.01 -4.09
C ASN A 143 -2.51 -6.09 -3.06
N ILE A 144 -3.28 -7.16 -3.15
CA ILE A 144 -3.17 -8.31 -2.26
C ILE A 144 -3.30 -9.60 -3.06
N LYS A 145 -2.58 -10.64 -2.65
CA LYS A 145 -2.65 -11.94 -3.31
C LYS A 145 -4.08 -12.50 -3.24
N GLU A 146 -4.58 -13.10 -4.33
CA GLU A 146 -5.97 -13.60 -4.40
C GLU A 146 -6.36 -14.51 -3.23
N THR A 147 -5.44 -15.37 -2.79
CA THR A 147 -5.66 -16.31 -1.69
C THR A 147 -5.88 -15.64 -0.33
N PHE A 148 -5.46 -14.38 -0.15
CA PHE A 148 -5.66 -13.61 1.10
C PHE A 148 -7.03 -12.94 1.21
N LEU A 149 -7.86 -13.04 0.17
CA LEU A 149 -9.28 -12.67 0.23
C LEU A 149 -10.19 -13.89 0.24
N ASP A 150 -9.63 -15.11 0.24
CA ASP A 150 -10.35 -16.37 0.34
C ASP A 150 -10.77 -16.65 1.79
N HIS A 151 -11.80 -17.49 1.96
CA HIS A 151 -12.24 -17.99 3.26
C HIS A 151 -11.20 -18.87 3.97
N SER A 152 -10.26 -19.44 3.23
CA SER A 152 -9.15 -20.23 3.75
C SER A 152 -7.97 -19.40 4.26
N ASP A 153 -8.03 -18.07 4.15
CA ASP A 153 -6.97 -17.18 4.63
C ASP A 153 -6.82 -17.25 6.15
N VAL A 154 -5.62 -17.59 6.60
CA VAL A 154 -5.22 -17.65 8.02
C VAL A 154 -4.42 -16.42 8.46
N SER A 155 -4.08 -15.51 7.54
CA SER A 155 -3.32 -14.29 7.84
C SER A 155 -4.15 -13.23 8.54
N GLY A 156 -5.48 -13.36 8.50
CA GLY A 156 -6.44 -12.38 9.01
C GLY A 156 -6.81 -11.27 8.01
N PHE A 157 -6.12 -11.15 6.87
CA PHE A 157 -6.42 -10.09 5.89
C PHE A 157 -7.81 -10.23 5.27
N SER A 158 -8.26 -11.46 4.95
CA SER A 158 -9.60 -11.70 4.42
C SER A 158 -10.68 -11.16 5.36
N ARG A 159 -10.55 -11.46 6.67
CA ARG A 159 -11.47 -10.96 7.69
C ARG A 159 -11.36 -9.45 7.84
N PHE A 160 -10.14 -8.94 7.95
CA PHE A 160 -9.88 -7.51 8.13
C PHE A 160 -10.49 -6.66 7.01
N ILE A 161 -10.23 -6.99 5.75
CA ILE A 161 -10.76 -6.21 4.61
C ILE A 161 -12.29 -6.29 4.54
N ARG A 162 -12.89 -7.48 4.78
CA ARG A 162 -14.35 -7.62 4.81
C ARG A 162 -14.98 -6.78 5.90
N GLU A 163 -14.42 -6.83 7.12
CA GLU A 163 -14.96 -6.07 8.24
C GLU A 163 -14.80 -4.55 8.04
N LEU A 164 -13.71 -4.08 7.42
CA LEU A 164 -13.59 -2.68 7.02
C LEU A 164 -14.70 -2.23 6.07
N ILE A 165 -15.10 -3.09 5.13
CA ILE A 165 -16.17 -2.81 4.16
C ILE A 165 -17.54 -2.89 4.85
N PHE A 166 -17.84 -3.97 5.58
CA PHE A 166 -19.15 -4.17 6.20
C PHE A 166 -19.44 -3.20 7.35
N SER A 167 -18.40 -2.73 8.05
CA SER A 167 -18.52 -1.70 9.07
C SER A 167 -18.47 -0.27 8.52
N GLU A 168 -18.52 -0.11 7.20
CA GLU A 168 -18.53 1.19 6.51
C GLU A 168 -17.33 2.09 6.86
N PHE A 169 -16.15 1.48 7.09
CA PHE A 169 -14.89 2.21 7.21
C PHE A 169 -14.21 2.40 5.86
N LEU A 170 -14.36 1.42 4.95
CA LEU A 170 -13.79 1.41 3.60
C LEU A 170 -14.89 1.28 2.55
N ASP A 171 -15.05 2.30 1.71
CA ASP A 171 -15.90 2.26 0.53
C ASP A 171 -15.06 1.86 -0.69
N VAL A 172 -15.45 0.78 -1.40
CA VAL A 172 -14.67 0.20 -2.50
C VAL A 172 -15.12 0.79 -3.83
N TYR A 173 -14.21 1.45 -4.53
CA TYR A 173 -14.42 2.03 -5.85
C TYR A 173 -14.04 1.09 -6.99
N ARG A 174 -12.94 0.34 -6.82
CA ARG A 174 -12.44 -0.61 -7.82
C ARG A 174 -11.88 -1.85 -7.12
N LEU A 175 -12.18 -2.99 -7.69
CA LEU A 175 -11.59 -4.29 -7.30
C LEU A 175 -11.34 -5.09 -8.56
N GLU A 176 -10.09 -5.33 -8.93
CA GLU A 176 -9.74 -6.04 -10.15
C GLU A 176 -8.74 -7.16 -9.90
N LEU A 177 -9.06 -8.36 -10.40
CA LEU A 177 -8.16 -9.50 -10.44
C LEU A 177 -7.23 -9.38 -11.66
N TYR A 178 -5.91 -9.44 -11.43
CA TYR A 178 -4.94 -9.32 -12.50
C TYR A 178 -3.70 -10.20 -12.27
N THR A 179 -2.85 -10.34 -13.27
CA THR A 179 -1.57 -11.02 -13.11
C THR A 179 -0.55 -10.04 -12.53
N HIS A 180 -0.18 -10.24 -11.26
CA HIS A 180 0.83 -9.47 -10.56
C HIS A 180 2.23 -9.64 -11.18
N ARG A 181 2.67 -10.88 -11.31
CA ARG A 181 3.93 -11.29 -11.93
C ARG A 181 3.93 -12.78 -12.25
N LEU A 182 4.99 -13.25 -12.86
CA LEU A 182 5.25 -14.68 -13.00
C LEU A 182 5.96 -15.24 -11.75
N SER A 183 5.76 -16.53 -11.46
CA SER A 183 6.60 -17.27 -10.52
C SER A 183 7.97 -17.56 -11.15
N MET A 184 8.89 -18.15 -10.38
CA MET A 184 10.19 -18.59 -10.92
C MET A 184 10.05 -19.67 -12.01
N GLU A 185 8.96 -20.43 -11.97
CA GLU A 185 8.59 -21.48 -12.93
C GLU A 185 7.79 -20.93 -14.12
N GLY A 186 7.54 -19.61 -14.18
CA GLY A 186 6.78 -18.95 -15.25
C GLY A 186 5.26 -19.02 -15.10
N VAL A 187 4.72 -19.43 -13.95
CA VAL A 187 3.28 -19.49 -13.69
C VAL A 187 2.77 -18.11 -13.28
N PRO A 188 1.64 -17.61 -13.86
CA PRO A 188 1.03 -16.35 -13.45
C PRO A 188 0.57 -16.35 -11.99
N LEU A 189 1.04 -15.39 -11.20
CA LEU A 189 0.56 -15.13 -9.84
C LEU A 189 -0.52 -14.08 -9.88
N LYS A 190 -1.71 -14.41 -9.38
CA LYS A 190 -2.87 -13.55 -9.38
C LYS A 190 -2.99 -12.74 -8.11
N TYR A 191 -3.34 -11.47 -8.26
CA TYR A 191 -3.59 -10.52 -7.18
C TYR A 191 -4.84 -9.72 -7.45
N TYR A 192 -5.51 -9.29 -6.41
CA TYR A 192 -6.49 -8.22 -6.49
C TYR A 192 -5.81 -6.87 -6.32
N ALA A 193 -6.12 -5.92 -7.20
CA ALA A 193 -5.88 -4.50 -6.96
C ALA A 193 -7.19 -3.87 -6.48
N LEU A 194 -7.10 -3.17 -5.35
CA LEU A 194 -8.25 -2.49 -4.74
C LEU A 194 -7.95 -0.99 -4.64
N VAL A 195 -8.94 -0.19 -5.02
CA VAL A 195 -8.98 1.24 -4.74
C VAL A 195 -10.27 1.55 -4.00
N GLY A 196 -10.18 2.27 -2.90
CA GLY A 196 -11.31 2.66 -2.07
C GLY A 196 -11.07 3.96 -1.32
N ARG A 197 -12.04 4.36 -0.49
CA ARG A 197 -11.98 5.56 0.36
C ARG A 197 -12.22 5.21 1.82
N ILE A 198 -11.48 5.86 2.71
CA ILE A 198 -11.73 5.81 4.14
C ILE A 198 -12.86 6.77 4.47
N VAL A 199 -14.06 6.25 4.75
CA VAL A 199 -15.26 7.07 4.98
C VAL A 199 -15.46 7.47 6.44
N SER A 200 -14.83 6.72 7.37
CA SER A 200 -14.83 7.06 8.79
C SER A 200 -13.53 6.63 9.48
N GLN A 201 -13.25 7.20 10.64
CA GLN A 201 -12.05 6.88 11.39
C GLN A 201 -12.12 5.44 11.93
N ILE A 202 -11.09 4.64 11.65
CA ILE A 202 -10.97 3.26 12.12
C ILE A 202 -10.57 3.29 13.61
N PRO A 203 -11.36 2.65 14.52
CA PRO A 203 -11.03 2.59 15.94
C PRO A 203 -9.66 1.95 16.21
N PRO A 204 -8.92 2.39 17.24
CA PRO A 204 -7.60 1.81 17.56
C PRO A 204 -7.65 0.32 17.91
N ASP A 205 -8.77 -0.13 18.48
CA ASP A 205 -9.00 -1.51 18.90
C ASP A 205 -9.76 -2.36 17.85
N PHE A 206 -9.89 -1.87 16.61
CA PHE A 206 -10.68 -2.52 15.57
C PHE A 206 -10.28 -3.97 15.31
N LEU A 207 -8.97 -4.27 15.17
CA LEU A 207 -8.50 -5.64 14.95
C LEU A 207 -8.86 -6.55 16.12
N LYS A 208 -8.76 -6.05 17.36
CA LYS A 208 -9.17 -6.80 18.55
C LYS A 208 -10.68 -7.07 18.55
N ALA A 209 -11.47 -6.09 18.18
CA ALA A 209 -12.94 -6.21 18.10
C ALA A 209 -13.39 -7.27 17.09
N ILE A 210 -12.62 -7.46 16.02
CA ILE A 210 -12.85 -8.48 14.99
C ILE A 210 -12.04 -9.77 15.22
N GLU A 211 -11.48 -9.97 16.41
CA GLU A 211 -10.73 -11.18 16.83
C GLU A 211 -9.56 -11.54 15.88
N ILE A 212 -8.81 -10.54 15.44
CA ILE A 212 -7.51 -10.72 14.77
C ILE A 212 -6.43 -10.45 15.80
N GLU A 213 -5.60 -11.46 16.08
CA GLU A 213 -4.47 -11.30 16.98
C GLU A 213 -3.43 -10.38 16.37
N SER A 214 -2.90 -9.47 17.20
CA SER A 214 -1.71 -8.67 16.83
C SER A 214 -0.51 -9.62 16.95
N ALA A 215 0.02 -10.04 15.80
CA ALA A 215 1.24 -10.83 15.76
C ALA A 215 2.46 -10.00 16.19
#